data_448c447e65372015255a0568b9bd32a1
#
_entry.id   448c447e65372015255a0568b9bd32a1
#
_cell.length_a   1.000
_cell.length_b   1.000
_cell.length_c   1.000
_cell.angle_alpha   90.00
_cell.angle_beta   90.00
_cell.angle_gamma   90.00
#
_symmetry.space_group_name_H-M   'P 1'
#
loop_
_entity.id
_entity.type
_entity.pdbx_description
1 polymer ?
#
loop_
_entity_poly.entity_id
_entity_poly.type
_entity_poly.pdbx_seq_one_letter_code
_entity_poly.pdbx_strand_id
1 'polypeptide(L)'
;MKIKQVLSALERFAPLPLQESWDNAGLQLGLTEAEVSGALLCLDVNEQIVDEAIAKGCNLIVSHHPLLFRGLKQISGADYVQRCVIKAIKNDIVIVSMHTNMDNALDGVNWKIAERLGLTGCKFFAQKTVDGIEAGSGVVGCLPSQMNSRAFIELVKKQFGVQCAQCNALLERPISKVAICGGAGDFLLPDAIGEGADAFITGEMHYHQYFGYEQQIQICVIGHYQSEQFTAEIFRDIIQKDCADVKTCIAETNTNPIVYI
;
A
#
# COMPACT_ATOMS: atom_id res chain seq x y z
N MET A 1 25.05 -5.32 -9.43
CA MET A 1 23.74 -5.15 -10.16
C MET A 1 23.36 -3.68 -10.19
N LYS A 2 22.86 -3.17 -11.31
CA LYS A 2 22.42 -1.76 -11.43
C LYS A 2 21.02 -1.56 -10.87
N ILE A 3 20.75 -0.37 -10.34
CA ILE A 3 19.43 0.03 -9.78
C ILE A 3 18.31 -0.15 -10.81
N LYS A 4 18.54 0.17 -12.09
CA LYS A 4 17.53 -0.05 -13.15
C LYS A 4 17.06 -1.51 -13.28
N GLN A 5 17.87 -2.48 -12.88
CA GLN A 5 17.47 -3.90 -12.93
C GLN A 5 16.50 -4.22 -11.79
N VAL A 6 16.71 -3.62 -10.61
CA VAL A 6 15.75 -3.72 -9.50
C VAL A 6 14.43 -3.04 -9.87
N LEU A 7 14.50 -1.83 -10.45
CA LEU A 7 13.31 -1.13 -10.96
C LEU A 7 12.54 -1.98 -11.97
N SER A 8 13.25 -2.58 -12.95
CA SER A 8 12.61 -3.47 -13.92
C SER A 8 11.97 -4.73 -13.30
N ALA A 9 12.51 -5.23 -12.18
CA ALA A 9 11.90 -6.35 -11.46
C ALA A 9 10.58 -5.93 -10.79
N LEU A 10 10.56 -4.77 -10.15
CA LEU A 10 9.36 -4.20 -9.54
C LEU A 10 8.28 -3.89 -10.60
N GLU A 11 8.67 -3.29 -11.74
CA GLU A 11 7.77 -2.96 -12.84
C GLU A 11 7.25 -4.20 -13.60
N ARG A 12 7.96 -5.31 -13.63
CA ARG A 12 7.42 -6.58 -14.17
C ARG A 12 6.32 -7.15 -13.28
N PHE A 13 6.43 -6.99 -11.97
CA PHE A 13 5.41 -7.42 -11.02
C PHE A 13 4.18 -6.51 -11.07
N ALA A 14 4.40 -5.20 -11.01
CA ALA A 14 3.36 -4.18 -11.03
C ALA A 14 3.68 -3.11 -12.10
N PRO A 15 3.33 -3.37 -13.37
CA PRO A 15 3.60 -2.45 -14.48
C PRO A 15 3.06 -1.04 -14.25
N LEU A 16 3.84 -0.01 -14.61
CA LEU A 16 3.45 1.39 -14.44
C LEU A 16 2.09 1.75 -15.09
N PRO A 17 1.69 1.20 -16.25
CA PRO A 17 0.37 1.47 -16.80
C PRO A 17 -0.81 1.09 -15.90
N LEU A 18 -0.59 0.26 -14.86
CA LEU A 18 -1.63 -0.08 -13.88
C LEU A 18 -1.93 1.06 -12.89
N GLN A 19 -1.09 2.11 -12.82
CA GLN A 19 -1.31 3.24 -11.93
C GLN A 19 -2.56 4.05 -12.32
N GLU A 20 -3.11 4.76 -11.36
CA GLU A 20 -4.19 5.70 -11.61
C GLU A 20 -3.68 6.92 -12.39
N SER A 21 -4.53 7.55 -13.18
CA SER A 21 -4.15 8.64 -14.10
C SER A 21 -3.59 9.89 -13.40
N TRP A 22 -3.88 10.07 -12.12
CA TRP A 22 -3.41 11.18 -11.29
C TRP A 22 -2.12 10.85 -10.51
N ASP A 23 -1.67 9.59 -10.55
CA ASP A 23 -0.55 9.09 -9.77
C ASP A 23 0.81 9.42 -10.40
N ASN A 24 1.88 9.24 -9.62
CA ASN A 24 3.27 9.42 -10.03
C ASN A 24 4.14 8.26 -9.52
N ALA A 25 3.77 7.02 -9.84
CA ALA A 25 4.56 5.84 -9.52
C ALA A 25 5.83 5.75 -10.39
N GLY A 26 6.79 4.94 -9.98
CA GLY A 26 8.06 4.70 -10.65
C GLY A 26 9.22 5.51 -10.08
N LEU A 27 10.20 5.81 -10.92
CA LEU A 27 11.40 6.56 -10.52
C LEU A 27 11.02 7.99 -10.08
N GLN A 28 11.33 8.32 -8.82
CA GLN A 28 11.10 9.65 -8.26
C GLN A 28 12.29 10.57 -8.47
N LEU A 29 13.49 10.07 -8.16
CA LEU A 29 14.74 10.83 -8.35
C LEU A 29 15.95 9.89 -8.36
N GLY A 30 17.07 10.38 -8.91
CA GLY A 30 18.36 9.72 -8.88
C GLY A 30 18.74 9.02 -10.18
N LEU A 31 19.95 8.43 -10.21
CA LEU A 31 20.57 7.84 -11.39
C LEU A 31 20.51 6.31 -11.36
N THR A 32 19.65 5.72 -12.17
CA THR A 32 19.40 4.27 -12.18
C THR A 32 20.54 3.42 -12.77
N GLU A 33 21.52 4.04 -13.43
CA GLU A 33 22.72 3.36 -13.94
C GLU A 33 23.75 3.05 -12.84
N ALA A 34 23.59 3.61 -11.64
CA ALA A 34 24.44 3.33 -10.49
C ALA A 34 24.30 1.85 -10.05
N GLU A 35 25.39 1.32 -9.49
CA GLU A 35 25.35 0.01 -8.84
C GLU A 35 24.57 0.10 -7.51
N VAL A 36 23.72 -0.89 -7.25
CA VAL A 36 22.98 -0.96 -5.99
C VAL A 36 23.89 -1.45 -4.87
N SER A 37 24.01 -0.68 -3.79
CA SER A 37 24.72 -1.09 -2.56
C SER A 37 23.80 -1.74 -1.55
N GLY A 38 22.51 -1.42 -1.58
CA GLY A 38 21.43 -1.95 -0.77
C GLY A 38 20.15 -1.18 -1.03
N ALA A 39 19.00 -1.81 -0.72
CA ALA A 39 17.68 -1.22 -0.85
C ALA A 39 17.00 -1.12 0.52
N LEU A 40 16.58 0.08 0.92
CA LEU A 40 15.70 0.32 2.06
C LEU A 40 14.25 0.35 1.56
N LEU A 41 13.39 -0.44 2.18
CA LEU A 41 11.99 -0.65 1.79
C LEU A 41 11.07 -0.02 2.84
N CYS A 42 10.15 0.84 2.43
CA CYS A 42 9.30 1.60 3.35
C CYS A 42 7.91 1.87 2.78
N LEU A 43 7.01 2.39 3.59
CA LEU A 43 5.72 2.88 3.12
C LEU A 43 5.86 4.32 2.59
N ASP A 44 6.37 5.23 3.40
CA ASP A 44 6.54 6.65 3.07
C ASP A 44 8.01 7.04 3.07
N VAL A 45 8.34 8.13 2.38
CA VAL A 45 9.66 8.75 2.43
C VAL A 45 9.59 10.07 3.19
N ASN A 46 10.30 10.15 4.29
CA ASN A 46 10.56 11.37 5.04
C ASN A 46 12.06 11.53 5.30
N GLU A 47 12.48 12.61 5.97
CA GLU A 47 13.90 12.87 6.23
C GLU A 47 14.57 11.77 7.06
N GLN A 48 13.82 11.14 7.99
CA GLN A 48 14.32 10.06 8.85
C GLN A 48 14.56 8.78 8.05
N ILE A 49 13.72 8.46 7.07
CA ILE A 49 13.92 7.34 6.14
C ILE A 49 15.18 7.53 5.29
N VAL A 50 15.42 8.76 4.81
CA VAL A 50 16.66 9.05 4.06
C VAL A 50 17.87 8.91 4.97
N ASP A 51 17.80 9.37 6.24
CA ASP A 51 18.87 9.18 7.22
C ASP A 51 19.11 7.70 7.53
N GLU A 52 18.05 6.89 7.64
CA GLU A 52 18.16 5.45 7.85
C GLU A 52 18.81 4.76 6.66
N ALA A 53 18.48 5.14 5.42
CA ALA A 53 19.12 4.63 4.21
C ALA A 53 20.62 4.91 4.22
N ILE A 54 21.03 6.14 4.55
CA ILE A 54 22.43 6.53 4.68
C ILE A 54 23.14 5.68 5.75
N ALA A 55 22.55 5.57 6.93
CA ALA A 55 23.13 4.83 8.05
C ALA A 55 23.30 3.32 7.74
N LYS A 56 22.38 2.74 6.97
CA LYS A 56 22.43 1.32 6.55
C LYS A 56 23.26 1.08 5.28
N GLY A 57 23.79 2.14 4.66
CA GLY A 57 24.58 2.07 3.43
C GLY A 57 23.75 1.68 2.21
N CYS A 58 22.44 2.01 2.20
CA CYS A 58 21.53 1.76 1.09
C CYS A 58 21.48 2.99 0.18
N ASN A 59 21.75 2.80 -1.12
CA ASN A 59 21.63 3.87 -2.11
C ASN A 59 20.34 3.78 -2.96
N LEU A 60 19.44 2.86 -2.59
CA LEU A 60 18.11 2.74 -3.17
C LEU A 60 17.07 2.76 -2.05
N ILE A 61 16.05 3.62 -2.18
CA ILE A 61 14.84 3.57 -1.37
C ILE A 61 13.70 3.13 -2.29
N VAL A 62 12.96 2.09 -1.87
CA VAL A 62 11.72 1.68 -2.53
C VAL A 62 10.59 1.96 -1.58
N SER A 63 9.71 2.89 -1.94
CA SER A 63 8.54 3.28 -1.14
C SER A 63 7.24 2.88 -1.82
N HIS A 64 6.17 2.79 -1.04
CA HIS A 64 4.83 2.72 -1.59
C HIS A 64 4.39 4.11 -2.08
N HIS A 65 4.31 5.07 -1.17
CA HIS A 65 3.86 6.42 -1.52
C HIS A 65 4.94 7.22 -2.27
N PRO A 66 4.56 7.93 -3.35
CA PRO A 66 5.48 8.79 -4.08
C PRO A 66 5.93 9.98 -3.24
N LEU A 67 7.25 10.17 -3.12
CA LEU A 67 7.79 11.40 -2.53
C LEU A 67 7.38 12.64 -3.34
N LEU A 68 7.43 12.52 -4.67
CA LEU A 68 7.07 13.58 -5.60
C LEU A 68 5.64 13.40 -6.12
N PHE A 69 4.66 13.30 -5.21
CA PHE A 69 3.24 13.19 -5.58
C PHE A 69 2.76 14.39 -6.44
N ARG A 70 3.35 15.57 -6.20
CA ARG A 70 3.14 16.77 -7.01
C ARG A 70 4.48 17.28 -7.52
N GLY A 71 4.48 17.79 -8.77
CA GLY A 71 5.68 18.38 -9.39
C GLY A 71 6.24 19.55 -8.58
N LEU A 72 7.56 19.56 -8.36
CA LEU A 72 8.25 20.66 -7.69
C LEU A 72 8.57 21.77 -8.69
N LYS A 73 8.25 23.02 -8.32
CA LYS A 73 8.62 24.22 -9.09
C LYS A 73 10.01 24.75 -8.70
N GLN A 74 10.47 24.42 -7.51
CA GLN A 74 11.76 24.83 -6.95
C GLN A 74 12.24 23.82 -5.93
N ILE A 75 13.54 23.76 -5.67
CA ILE A 75 14.16 22.93 -4.65
C ILE A 75 14.99 23.85 -3.76
N SER A 76 14.39 24.33 -2.68
CA SER A 76 14.99 25.32 -1.76
C SER A 76 15.03 24.84 -0.29
N GLY A 77 14.46 23.64 -0.01
CA GLY A 77 14.34 23.11 1.35
C GLY A 77 13.16 23.68 2.14
N ALA A 78 12.20 24.37 1.48
CA ALA A 78 11.10 25.02 2.14
C ALA A 78 10.11 24.06 2.84
N ASP A 79 9.96 22.86 2.33
CA ASP A 79 9.12 21.80 2.90
C ASP A 79 9.90 20.48 3.05
N TYR A 80 9.28 19.47 3.68
CA TYR A 80 9.92 18.20 3.94
C TYR A 80 10.28 17.43 2.64
N VAL A 81 9.44 17.54 1.58
CA VAL A 81 9.69 16.89 0.30
C VAL A 81 10.98 17.43 -0.32
N GLN A 82 11.12 18.77 -0.38
CA GLN A 82 12.33 19.41 -0.91
C GLN A 82 13.57 19.05 -0.08
N ARG A 83 13.44 18.96 1.26
CA ARG A 83 14.56 18.56 2.13
C ARG A 83 14.97 17.11 1.89
N CYS A 84 14.01 16.19 1.71
CA CYS A 84 14.27 14.80 1.32
C CYS A 84 14.99 14.72 -0.04
N VAL A 85 14.51 15.47 -1.05
CA VAL A 85 15.12 15.53 -2.38
C VAL A 85 16.58 16.02 -2.29
N ILE A 86 16.82 17.14 -1.59
CA ILE A 86 18.17 17.68 -1.40
C ILE A 86 19.09 16.65 -0.72
N LYS A 87 18.59 16.02 0.35
CA LYS A 87 19.36 15.05 1.13
C LYS A 87 19.68 13.80 0.30
N ALA A 88 18.71 13.26 -0.42
CA ALA A 88 18.88 12.10 -1.28
C ALA A 88 19.89 12.36 -2.41
N ILE A 89 19.78 13.50 -3.10
CA ILE A 89 20.73 13.89 -4.17
C ILE A 89 22.14 14.03 -3.63
N LYS A 90 22.32 14.68 -2.47
CA LYS A 90 23.66 14.87 -1.86
C LYS A 90 24.33 13.56 -1.43
N ASN A 91 23.58 12.49 -1.26
CA ASN A 91 24.06 11.18 -0.81
C ASN A 91 23.92 10.10 -1.89
N ASP A 92 23.72 10.49 -3.16
CA ASP A 92 23.59 9.60 -4.31
C ASP A 92 22.50 8.49 -4.10
N ILE A 93 21.42 8.83 -3.38
CA ILE A 93 20.30 7.92 -3.11
C ILE A 93 19.27 8.05 -4.23
N VAL A 94 18.89 6.92 -4.79
CA VAL A 94 17.78 6.80 -5.75
C VAL A 94 16.50 6.47 -5.00
N ILE A 95 15.38 7.12 -5.34
CA ILE A 95 14.06 6.85 -4.78
C ILE A 95 13.12 6.38 -5.88
N VAL A 96 12.48 5.25 -5.64
CA VAL A 96 11.48 4.62 -6.52
C VAL A 96 10.22 4.39 -5.70
N SER A 97 9.05 4.69 -6.27
CA SER A 97 7.76 4.44 -5.61
C SER A 97 6.89 3.51 -6.44
N MET A 98 6.30 2.52 -5.78
CA MET A 98 5.36 1.57 -6.36
C MET A 98 4.03 1.75 -5.63
N HIS A 99 3.17 2.61 -6.17
CA HIS A 99 1.96 3.13 -5.53
C HIS A 99 0.70 2.45 -6.09
N THR A 100 -0.19 3.18 -6.74
CA THR A 100 -1.45 2.59 -7.21
C THR A 100 -1.27 1.50 -8.27
N ASN A 101 -0.14 1.45 -8.96
CA ASN A 101 0.21 0.29 -9.79
C ASN A 101 0.37 -0.99 -8.96
N MET A 102 0.92 -0.89 -7.73
CA MET A 102 1.06 -2.01 -6.81
C MET A 102 -0.28 -2.38 -6.15
N ASP A 103 -1.15 -1.39 -5.89
CA ASP A 103 -2.50 -1.64 -5.38
C ASP A 103 -3.36 -2.41 -6.37
N ASN A 104 -3.22 -2.07 -7.66
CA ASN A 104 -3.99 -2.64 -8.77
C ASN A 104 -3.42 -3.96 -9.31
N ALA A 105 -2.21 -4.35 -8.91
CA ALA A 105 -1.56 -5.57 -9.39
C ALA A 105 -2.10 -6.83 -8.70
N LEU A 106 -2.08 -7.95 -9.44
CA LEU A 106 -2.26 -9.27 -8.86
C LEU A 106 -1.14 -9.52 -7.83
N ASP A 107 -1.50 -10.09 -6.69
CA ASP A 107 -0.60 -10.33 -5.54
C ASP A 107 0.03 -9.04 -4.95
N GLY A 108 -0.54 -7.87 -5.26
CA GLY A 108 -0.14 -6.59 -4.71
C GLY A 108 -0.76 -6.30 -3.33
N VAL A 109 -0.89 -4.99 -2.99
CA VAL A 109 -1.26 -4.54 -1.64
C VAL A 109 -2.58 -5.14 -1.15
N ASN A 110 -3.64 -5.07 -1.96
CA ASN A 110 -4.96 -5.58 -1.57
C ASN A 110 -4.97 -7.11 -1.41
N TRP A 111 -4.17 -7.82 -2.17
CA TRP A 111 -3.96 -9.26 -2.02
C TRP A 111 -3.21 -9.58 -0.73
N LYS A 112 -2.24 -8.77 -0.35
CA LYS A 112 -1.51 -8.91 0.91
C LYS A 112 -2.42 -8.72 2.13
N ILE A 113 -3.38 -7.78 2.06
CA ILE A 113 -4.41 -7.60 3.07
C ILE A 113 -5.29 -8.84 3.16
N ALA A 114 -5.72 -9.39 2.01
CA ALA A 114 -6.54 -10.61 1.95
C ALA A 114 -5.80 -11.84 2.53
N GLU A 115 -4.52 -11.99 2.22
CA GLU A 115 -3.63 -13.02 2.78
C GLU A 115 -3.57 -12.93 4.32
N ARG A 116 -3.38 -11.73 4.86
CA ARG A 116 -3.31 -11.46 6.30
C ARG A 116 -4.59 -11.86 7.03
N LEU A 117 -5.74 -11.72 6.38
CA LEU A 117 -7.04 -12.12 6.92
C LEU A 117 -7.34 -13.60 6.70
N GLY A 118 -6.51 -14.32 5.95
CA GLY A 118 -6.73 -15.71 5.59
C GLY A 118 -7.92 -15.91 4.65
N LEU A 119 -8.22 -14.92 3.80
CA LEU A 119 -9.32 -15.03 2.84
C LEU A 119 -9.00 -16.06 1.77
N THR A 120 -10.03 -16.74 1.29
CA THR A 120 -9.97 -17.76 0.23
C THR A 120 -10.84 -17.38 -0.94
N GLY A 121 -10.56 -17.93 -2.14
CA GLY A 121 -11.32 -17.63 -3.35
C GLY A 121 -11.27 -16.15 -3.75
N CYS A 122 -10.11 -15.50 -3.50
CA CYS A 122 -9.93 -14.09 -3.78
C CYS A 122 -9.98 -13.80 -5.28
N LYS A 123 -10.60 -12.68 -5.63
CA LYS A 123 -10.63 -12.11 -6.97
C LYS A 123 -10.64 -10.58 -6.89
N PHE A 124 -10.25 -9.93 -7.96
CA PHE A 124 -10.49 -8.49 -8.09
C PHE A 124 -11.98 -8.15 -8.10
N PHE A 125 -12.34 -7.00 -7.56
CA PHE A 125 -13.58 -6.28 -7.88
C PHE A 125 -13.23 -4.85 -8.32
N ALA A 126 -14.16 -4.12 -8.91
CA ALA A 126 -13.84 -2.93 -9.71
C ALA A 126 -12.72 -3.24 -10.74
N GLN A 127 -12.89 -4.38 -11.43
CA GLN A 127 -11.90 -4.94 -12.32
C GLN A 127 -11.69 -4.07 -13.55
N LYS A 128 -10.43 -3.95 -13.99
CA LYS A 128 -10.03 -3.28 -15.21
C LYS A 128 -9.00 -4.13 -15.97
N THR A 129 -8.89 -3.90 -17.29
CA THR A 129 -7.84 -4.49 -18.11
C THR A 129 -7.01 -3.36 -18.69
N VAL A 130 -5.71 -3.37 -18.47
CA VAL A 130 -4.77 -2.36 -18.97
C VAL A 130 -3.68 -3.09 -19.75
N ASP A 131 -3.56 -2.79 -21.03
CA ASP A 131 -2.59 -3.43 -21.94
C ASP A 131 -2.65 -4.97 -21.94
N GLY A 132 -3.85 -5.53 -21.77
CA GLY A 132 -4.07 -6.98 -21.69
C GLY A 132 -3.78 -7.60 -20.32
N ILE A 133 -3.43 -6.80 -19.32
CA ILE A 133 -3.18 -7.24 -17.94
C ILE A 133 -4.46 -7.05 -17.14
N GLU A 134 -4.92 -8.11 -16.47
CA GLU A 134 -6.02 -7.99 -15.50
C GLU A 134 -5.55 -7.30 -14.23
N ALA A 135 -6.33 -6.33 -13.77
CA ALA A 135 -6.07 -5.51 -12.60
C ALA A 135 -7.38 -5.14 -11.91
N GLY A 136 -7.30 -4.59 -10.70
CA GLY A 136 -8.48 -4.10 -9.99
C GLY A 136 -8.09 -3.36 -8.72
N SER A 137 -8.83 -2.30 -8.42
CA SER A 137 -8.53 -1.44 -7.28
C SER A 137 -8.95 -2.04 -5.93
N GLY A 138 -9.64 -3.19 -5.93
CA GLY A 138 -10.00 -3.90 -4.73
C GLY A 138 -9.99 -5.42 -4.90
N VAL A 139 -9.93 -6.13 -3.78
CA VAL A 139 -9.97 -7.59 -3.71
C VAL A 139 -11.15 -8.04 -2.86
N VAL A 140 -11.88 -9.05 -3.31
CA VAL A 140 -12.96 -9.69 -2.56
C VAL A 140 -12.67 -11.17 -2.38
N GLY A 141 -12.92 -11.70 -1.19
CA GLY A 141 -12.72 -13.12 -0.86
C GLY A 141 -13.62 -13.55 0.30
N CYS A 142 -13.52 -14.81 0.69
CA CYS A 142 -14.32 -15.38 1.76
C CYS A 142 -13.47 -15.73 2.98
N LEU A 143 -13.99 -15.47 4.18
CA LEU A 143 -13.43 -15.99 5.42
C LEU A 143 -13.50 -17.52 5.44
N PRO A 144 -12.52 -18.21 6.06
CA PRO A 144 -12.57 -19.68 6.20
C PRO A 144 -13.82 -20.17 6.93
N SER A 145 -14.38 -19.36 7.83
CA SER A 145 -15.65 -19.59 8.51
C SER A 145 -16.34 -18.26 8.78
N GLN A 146 -17.66 -18.27 8.67
CA GLN A 146 -18.46 -17.08 8.99
C GLN A 146 -18.37 -16.72 10.48
N MET A 147 -18.45 -15.44 10.78
CA MET A 147 -18.42 -14.92 12.15
C MET A 147 -19.30 -13.68 12.31
N ASN A 148 -19.64 -13.32 13.55
CA ASN A 148 -20.38 -12.09 13.81
C ASN A 148 -19.46 -10.86 13.64
N SER A 149 -20.08 -9.66 13.47
CA SER A 149 -19.37 -8.40 13.24
C SER A 149 -18.31 -8.09 14.29
N ARG A 150 -18.59 -8.33 15.58
CA ARG A 150 -17.63 -8.05 16.65
C ARG A 150 -16.39 -8.94 16.53
N ALA A 151 -16.58 -10.24 16.31
CA ALA A 151 -15.46 -11.17 16.13
C ALA A 151 -14.62 -10.83 14.88
N PHE A 152 -15.30 -10.41 13.80
CA PHE A 152 -14.64 -9.95 12.58
C PHE A 152 -13.78 -8.69 12.82
N ILE A 153 -14.32 -7.67 13.48
CA ILE A 153 -13.58 -6.45 13.80
C ILE A 153 -12.38 -6.76 14.70
N GLU A 154 -12.52 -7.63 15.70
CA GLU A 154 -11.39 -8.03 16.55
C GLU A 154 -10.34 -8.85 15.76
N LEU A 155 -10.75 -9.69 14.80
CA LEU A 155 -9.82 -10.36 13.88
C LEU A 155 -9.01 -9.32 13.09
N VAL A 156 -9.69 -8.35 12.47
CA VAL A 156 -9.04 -7.28 11.70
C VAL A 156 -8.07 -6.51 12.58
N LYS A 157 -8.51 -6.05 13.76
CA LYS A 157 -7.65 -5.33 14.72
C LYS A 157 -6.39 -6.10 15.06
N LYS A 158 -6.53 -7.40 15.33
CA LYS A 158 -5.40 -8.28 15.65
C LYS A 158 -4.42 -8.44 14.49
N GLN A 159 -4.93 -8.66 13.27
CA GLN A 159 -4.09 -8.90 12.10
C GLN A 159 -3.29 -7.67 11.66
N PHE A 160 -3.86 -6.48 11.88
CA PHE A 160 -3.24 -5.20 11.49
C PHE A 160 -2.61 -4.44 12.67
N GLY A 161 -2.66 -4.99 13.88
CA GLY A 161 -2.05 -4.37 15.07
C GLY A 161 -2.72 -3.05 15.46
N VAL A 162 -4.03 -2.87 15.18
CA VAL A 162 -4.74 -1.62 15.48
C VAL A 162 -5.51 -1.71 16.79
N GLN A 163 -5.48 -0.64 17.58
CA GLN A 163 -6.20 -0.56 18.84
C GLN A 163 -7.68 -0.19 18.66
N CYS A 164 -7.97 0.61 17.61
CA CYS A 164 -9.30 1.12 17.32
C CYS A 164 -9.59 1.01 15.82
N ALA A 165 -10.79 0.57 15.47
CA ALA A 165 -11.32 0.64 14.11
C ALA A 165 -12.59 1.50 14.10
N GLN A 166 -12.78 2.32 13.06
CA GLN A 166 -14.02 3.06 12.86
C GLN A 166 -14.99 2.17 12.08
N CYS A 167 -16.20 2.03 12.60
CA CYS A 167 -17.21 1.15 12.02
C CYS A 167 -18.59 1.84 11.99
N ASN A 168 -19.45 1.41 11.07
CA ASN A 168 -20.88 1.68 11.17
C ASN A 168 -21.54 0.79 12.25
N ALA A 169 -22.86 0.90 12.42
CA ALA A 169 -23.62 0.00 13.30
C ALA A 169 -23.32 -1.47 12.94
N LEU A 170 -23.15 -2.30 13.99
CA LEU A 170 -22.81 -3.71 13.78
C LEU A 170 -23.87 -4.44 12.97
N LEU A 171 -23.42 -5.16 11.95
CA LEU A 171 -24.27 -5.99 11.13
C LEU A 171 -24.82 -7.16 11.96
N GLU A 172 -26.12 -7.42 11.90
CA GLU A 172 -26.77 -8.47 12.70
C GLU A 172 -26.57 -9.87 12.10
N ARG A 173 -26.45 -9.96 10.76
CA ARG A 173 -26.15 -11.22 10.07
C ARG A 173 -24.65 -11.55 10.10
N PRO A 174 -24.27 -12.84 9.98
CA PRO A 174 -22.87 -13.24 9.93
C PRO A 174 -22.13 -12.65 8.73
N ILE A 175 -20.83 -12.42 8.91
CA ILE A 175 -19.89 -12.01 7.87
C ILE A 175 -19.18 -13.24 7.33
N SER A 176 -19.19 -13.40 6.03
CA SER A 176 -18.47 -14.45 5.28
C SER A 176 -17.66 -13.87 4.16
N LYS A 177 -18.26 -13.01 3.31
CA LYS A 177 -17.61 -12.41 2.15
C LYS A 177 -17.10 -11.01 2.50
N VAL A 178 -15.80 -10.76 2.26
CA VAL A 178 -15.11 -9.54 2.64
C VAL A 178 -14.51 -8.88 1.41
N ALA A 179 -14.82 -7.61 1.20
CA ALA A 179 -14.19 -6.76 0.20
C ALA A 179 -13.12 -5.86 0.86
N ILE A 180 -12.05 -5.57 0.14
CA ILE A 180 -10.87 -4.88 0.65
C ILE A 180 -10.42 -3.84 -0.37
N CYS A 181 -10.13 -2.63 0.11
CA CYS A 181 -9.31 -1.65 -0.58
C CYS A 181 -8.50 -0.89 0.46
N GLY A 182 -7.18 -1.09 0.50
CA GLY A 182 -6.26 -0.37 1.36
C GLY A 182 -6.23 1.13 1.07
N GLY A 183 -5.56 1.91 1.93
CA GLY A 183 -5.46 3.35 1.76
C GLY A 183 -6.81 4.08 1.76
N ALA A 184 -6.96 5.04 0.87
CA ALA A 184 -8.20 5.82 0.68
C ALA A 184 -9.16 5.11 -0.28
N GLY A 185 -9.68 3.94 0.11
CA GLY A 185 -10.51 3.08 -0.72
C GLY A 185 -12.02 3.32 -0.62
N ASP A 186 -12.47 4.35 0.08
CA ASP A 186 -13.87 4.65 0.37
C ASP A 186 -14.77 4.73 -0.88
N PHE A 187 -14.22 5.13 -2.02
CA PHE A 187 -14.91 5.22 -3.31
C PHE A 187 -15.40 3.86 -3.84
N LEU A 188 -14.85 2.74 -3.35
CA LEU A 188 -15.24 1.38 -3.75
C LEU A 188 -16.35 0.76 -2.90
N LEU A 189 -16.89 1.47 -1.91
CA LEU A 189 -17.98 0.94 -1.08
C LEU A 189 -19.22 0.49 -1.90
N PRO A 190 -19.69 1.27 -2.92
CA PRO A 190 -20.80 0.82 -3.77
C PRO A 190 -20.48 -0.46 -4.55
N ASP A 191 -19.25 -0.60 -5.07
CA ASP A 191 -18.82 -1.79 -5.80
C ASP A 191 -18.73 -3.02 -4.88
N ALA A 192 -18.23 -2.83 -3.64
CA ALA A 192 -18.20 -3.89 -2.62
C ALA A 192 -19.61 -4.41 -2.30
N ILE A 193 -20.59 -3.53 -2.21
CA ILE A 193 -22.01 -3.89 -2.03
C ILE A 193 -22.53 -4.62 -3.27
N GLY A 194 -22.20 -4.14 -4.47
CA GLY A 194 -22.55 -4.78 -5.74
C GLY A 194 -21.99 -6.21 -5.88
N GLU A 195 -20.83 -6.47 -5.32
CA GLU A 195 -20.23 -7.80 -5.20
C GLU A 195 -20.93 -8.69 -4.16
N GLY A 196 -21.85 -8.14 -3.38
CA GLY A 196 -22.51 -8.85 -2.29
C GLY A 196 -21.60 -9.15 -1.12
N ALA A 197 -20.63 -8.26 -0.82
CA ALA A 197 -19.78 -8.39 0.34
C ALA A 197 -20.55 -8.13 1.63
N ASP A 198 -20.26 -8.90 2.67
CA ASP A 198 -20.80 -8.70 4.02
C ASP A 198 -20.04 -7.65 4.80
N ALA A 199 -18.75 -7.47 4.47
CA ALA A 199 -17.89 -6.47 5.09
C ALA A 199 -16.99 -5.79 4.05
N PHE A 200 -16.65 -4.53 4.32
CA PHE A 200 -15.68 -3.73 3.55
C PHE A 200 -14.61 -3.18 4.48
N ILE A 201 -13.34 -3.47 4.17
CA ILE A 201 -12.17 -2.97 4.89
C ILE A 201 -11.48 -1.92 4.02
N THR A 202 -11.18 -0.78 4.62
CA THR A 202 -10.39 0.29 3.98
C THR A 202 -9.54 1.03 5.02
N GLY A 203 -8.58 1.83 4.55
CA GLY A 203 -7.76 2.68 5.42
C GLY A 203 -8.46 3.98 5.82
N GLU A 204 -9.22 4.59 4.91
CA GLU A 204 -9.89 5.87 5.14
C GLU A 204 -11.32 5.86 4.64
N MET A 205 -12.18 6.66 5.29
CA MET A 205 -13.56 6.88 4.88
C MET A 205 -14.07 8.22 5.42
N HIS A 206 -14.74 9.00 4.58
CA HIS A 206 -15.32 10.27 4.98
C HIS A 206 -16.60 10.07 5.79
N TYR A 207 -16.86 10.95 6.77
CA TYR A 207 -17.99 10.86 7.70
C TYR A 207 -19.34 10.58 7.02
N HIS A 208 -19.66 11.31 5.95
CA HIS A 208 -20.96 11.18 5.26
C HIS A 208 -21.12 9.88 4.47
N GLN A 209 -20.06 9.14 4.21
CA GLN A 209 -20.11 7.86 3.50
C GLN A 209 -20.53 6.69 4.38
N TYR A 210 -20.69 6.90 5.70
CA TYR A 210 -21.23 5.87 6.61
C TYR A 210 -22.75 5.77 6.58
N PHE A 211 -23.46 6.77 6.04
CA PHE A 211 -24.92 6.81 6.06
C PHE A 211 -25.55 6.01 4.91
N GLY A 212 -26.69 5.38 5.19
CA GLY A 212 -27.53 4.71 4.20
C GLY A 212 -27.13 3.26 3.91
N TYR A 213 -26.16 2.72 4.65
CA TYR A 213 -25.68 1.34 4.47
C TYR A 213 -25.93 0.46 5.70
N GLU A 214 -26.83 0.90 6.59
CA GLU A 214 -27.20 0.18 7.81
C GLU A 214 -27.75 -1.21 7.44
N GLN A 215 -27.22 -2.24 8.09
CA GLN A 215 -27.53 -3.65 7.83
C GLN A 215 -27.27 -4.16 6.39
N GLN A 216 -26.69 -3.34 5.49
CA GLN A 216 -26.27 -3.78 4.17
C GLN A 216 -24.87 -4.39 4.20
N ILE A 217 -23.91 -3.68 4.81
CA ILE A 217 -22.51 -4.07 4.86
C ILE A 217 -21.86 -3.58 6.15
N GLN A 218 -20.94 -4.36 6.73
CA GLN A 218 -20.11 -3.93 7.84
C GLN A 218 -18.92 -3.14 7.33
N ILE A 219 -18.87 -1.86 7.57
CA ILE A 219 -17.71 -1.01 7.27
C ILE A 219 -16.70 -1.16 8.40
N CYS A 220 -15.42 -1.31 8.05
CA CYS A 220 -14.31 -1.40 8.99
C CYS A 220 -13.11 -0.58 8.48
N VAL A 221 -12.87 0.59 9.07
CA VAL A 221 -11.79 1.51 8.70
C VAL A 221 -10.69 1.40 9.74
N ILE A 222 -9.46 1.07 9.29
CA ILE A 222 -8.34 0.69 10.17
C ILE A 222 -7.18 1.68 10.17
N GLY A 223 -7.26 2.74 9.39
CA GLY A 223 -6.19 3.71 9.17
C GLY A 223 -5.38 3.43 7.91
N HIS A 224 -4.99 4.47 7.22
CA HIS A 224 -4.24 4.41 5.96
C HIS A 224 -2.95 3.61 6.12
N TYR A 225 -2.06 4.09 7.00
CA TYR A 225 -0.79 3.42 7.31
C TYR A 225 -1.00 1.94 7.68
N GLN A 226 -1.96 1.66 8.55
CA GLN A 226 -2.18 0.30 9.08
C GLN A 226 -2.65 -0.67 7.99
N SER A 227 -3.41 -0.20 7.01
CA SER A 227 -3.86 -1.04 5.90
C SER A 227 -2.73 -1.40 4.93
N GLU A 228 -1.71 -0.55 4.80
CA GLU A 228 -0.65 -0.67 3.79
C GLU A 228 0.74 -0.98 4.36
N GLN A 229 0.92 -0.99 5.69
CA GLN A 229 2.22 -1.14 6.35
C GLN A 229 3.04 -2.37 5.91
N PHE A 230 2.38 -3.36 5.33
CA PHE A 230 3.01 -4.62 4.88
C PHE A 230 3.53 -4.55 3.43
N THR A 231 3.35 -3.43 2.72
CA THR A 231 3.80 -3.28 1.33
C THR A 231 5.32 -3.47 1.17
N ALA A 232 6.10 -3.06 2.16
CA ALA A 232 7.55 -3.30 2.16
C ALA A 232 7.93 -4.80 2.13
N GLU A 233 7.08 -5.69 2.65
CA GLU A 233 7.28 -7.14 2.54
C GLU A 233 7.14 -7.61 1.09
N ILE A 234 6.18 -7.05 0.33
CA ILE A 234 5.98 -7.36 -1.10
C ILE A 234 7.23 -6.95 -1.89
N PHE A 235 7.75 -5.75 -1.66
CA PHE A 235 8.98 -5.28 -2.31
C PHE A 235 10.17 -6.20 -2.01
N ARG A 236 10.33 -6.60 -0.74
CA ARG A 236 11.38 -7.53 -0.33
C ARG A 236 11.28 -8.84 -1.10
N ASP A 237 10.08 -9.42 -1.16
CA ASP A 237 9.86 -10.73 -1.75
C ASP A 237 10.12 -10.69 -3.28
N ILE A 238 9.73 -9.61 -3.97
CA ILE A 238 10.04 -9.38 -5.39
C ILE A 238 11.55 -9.27 -5.60
N ILE A 239 12.24 -8.42 -4.80
CA ILE A 239 13.67 -8.18 -4.96
C ILE A 239 14.46 -9.44 -4.63
N GLN A 240 14.11 -10.18 -3.58
CA GLN A 240 14.79 -11.44 -3.23
C GLN A 240 14.60 -12.52 -4.29
N LYS A 241 13.46 -12.56 -4.95
CA LYS A 241 13.17 -13.52 -6.03
C LYS A 241 13.96 -13.20 -7.31
N ASP A 242 13.93 -11.94 -7.76
CA ASP A 242 14.44 -11.54 -9.07
C ASP A 242 15.83 -10.90 -9.03
N CYS A 243 16.29 -10.46 -7.87
CA CYS A 243 17.53 -9.72 -7.63
C CYS A 243 18.22 -10.22 -6.34
N ALA A 244 18.43 -11.54 -6.22
CA ALA A 244 18.87 -12.20 -4.98
C ALA A 244 20.18 -11.65 -4.36
N ASP A 245 21.05 -11.04 -5.18
CA ASP A 245 22.32 -10.45 -4.70
C ASP A 245 22.14 -9.06 -4.06
N VAL A 246 20.94 -8.48 -4.12
CA VAL A 246 20.65 -7.17 -3.55
C VAL A 246 20.30 -7.31 -2.08
N LYS A 247 21.08 -6.68 -1.21
CA LYS A 247 20.76 -6.55 0.20
C LYS A 247 19.48 -5.72 0.36
N THR A 248 18.45 -6.26 1.01
CA THR A 248 17.23 -5.54 1.34
C THR A 248 17.10 -5.33 2.84
N CYS A 249 16.61 -4.16 3.25
CA CYS A 249 16.27 -3.82 4.63
C CYS A 249 14.87 -3.22 4.65
N ILE A 250 13.97 -3.75 5.45
CA ILE A 250 12.70 -3.05 5.76
C ILE A 250 13.04 -1.94 6.76
N ALA A 251 12.48 -0.75 6.54
CA ALA A 251 12.72 0.39 7.41
C ALA A 251 12.21 0.12 8.83
N GLU A 252 13.01 0.51 9.81
CA GLU A 252 12.65 0.45 11.24
C GLU A 252 11.95 1.74 11.69
N THR A 253 12.16 2.82 10.95
CA THR A 253 11.51 4.12 11.18
C THR A 253 10.01 4.00 10.91
N ASN A 254 9.20 4.25 11.94
CA ASN A 254 7.75 4.35 11.78
C ASN A 254 7.39 5.69 11.16
N THR A 255 6.81 5.68 9.97
CA THR A 255 6.42 6.88 9.22
C THR A 255 4.97 7.32 9.45
N ASN A 256 4.19 6.57 10.24
CA ASN A 256 2.80 6.93 10.53
C ASN A 256 2.72 8.30 11.22
N PRO A 257 2.12 9.32 10.59
CA PRO A 257 2.00 10.65 11.20
C PRO A 257 0.86 10.76 12.21
N ILE A 258 0.00 9.73 12.30
CA ILE A 258 -1.19 9.74 13.15
C ILE A 258 -0.89 9.03 14.47
N VAL A 259 -1.18 9.71 15.56
CA VAL A 259 -1.06 9.18 16.92
C VAL A 259 -2.47 8.94 17.47
N TYR A 260 -2.72 7.73 17.96
CA TYR A 260 -3.96 7.38 18.65
C TYR A 260 -3.73 7.53 20.17
N ILE A 261 -4.58 8.33 20.83
CA ILE A 261 -4.47 8.70 22.25
C ILE A 261 -5.63 8.10 23.03
#